data_aa75435c410bb65b427ee691eeb8291e
#
_entry.id   aa75435c410bb65b427ee691eeb8291e
#
_cell.length_a   1.000
_cell.length_b   1.000
_cell.length_c   1.000
_cell.angle_alpha   90.00
_cell.angle_beta   90.00
_cell.angle_gamma   90.00
#
_symmetry.space_group_name_H-M   'P 1'
#
loop_
_entity.id
_entity.type
_entity.pdbx_description
1 polymer ?
#
loop_
_entity_poly.entity_id
_entity_poly.type
_entity_poly.pdbx_seq_one_letter_code
_entity_poly.pdbx_strand_id
1 'polypeptide(L)'
;MVGKGDYRRFWALLRDMPGAEKEEIVLQFTNGRTTHLHLMTADEYDRMVRMLDGIVANDRRVELRKRRRICLKLLQEIGVDTGDWTRVNAYCANARIAGRAFGEISAEGLKALAVKLRMIKKKRPARPAPNGPTGANYHG
;
A
#
# COMPACT_ATOMS: atom_id res chain seq x y z
N MET A 1 -6.90 -28.01 20.48
CA MET A 1 -7.70 -27.66 19.33
C MET A 1 -8.23 -26.24 19.43
N VAL A 2 -8.36 -25.58 18.32
CA VAL A 2 -8.88 -24.23 18.29
C VAL A 2 -10.35 -24.22 18.69
N GLY A 3 -10.76 -23.21 19.44
CA GLY A 3 -12.16 -23.08 19.84
C GLY A 3 -13.05 -22.86 18.64
N LYS A 4 -14.31 -23.28 18.78
CA LYS A 4 -15.29 -23.14 17.71
C LYS A 4 -15.53 -21.67 17.38
N GLY A 5 -15.55 -21.37 16.11
CA GLY A 5 -15.92 -20.04 15.64
C GLY A 5 -14.83 -19.00 15.72
N ASP A 6 -13.66 -19.37 16.21
CA ASP A 6 -12.57 -18.40 16.36
C ASP A 6 -11.62 -18.46 15.17
N TYR A 7 -12.18 -18.35 13.96
CA TYR A 7 -11.39 -18.36 12.76
C TYR A 7 -11.45 -17.03 12.02
N ARG A 8 -12.05 -16.01 12.65
CA ARG A 8 -12.21 -14.70 12.00
C ARG A 8 -10.89 -14.07 11.61
N ARG A 9 -9.88 -14.23 12.46
CA ARG A 9 -8.55 -13.68 12.19
C ARG A 9 -7.96 -14.30 10.93
N PHE A 10 -8.06 -15.62 10.81
CA PHE A 10 -7.56 -16.33 9.65
C PHE A 10 -8.24 -15.84 8.36
N TRP A 11 -9.56 -15.76 8.38
CA TRP A 11 -10.29 -15.35 7.19
C TRP A 11 -10.01 -13.90 6.81
N ALA A 12 -9.81 -13.04 7.81
CA ALA A 12 -9.44 -11.65 7.56
C ALA A 12 -8.08 -11.57 6.87
N LEU A 13 -7.11 -12.36 7.34
CA LEU A 13 -5.78 -12.39 6.74
C LEU A 13 -5.81 -12.97 5.33
N LEU A 14 -6.59 -14.03 5.14
CA LEU A 14 -6.70 -14.68 3.83
C LEU A 14 -7.29 -13.73 2.80
N ARG A 15 -8.22 -12.89 3.21
CA ARG A 15 -8.83 -11.90 2.33
C ARG A 15 -7.78 -10.94 1.75
N ASP A 16 -6.74 -10.64 2.53
CA ASP A 16 -5.67 -9.74 2.12
C ASP A 16 -4.56 -10.45 1.36
N MET A 17 -4.76 -11.73 1.02
CA MET A 17 -3.77 -12.53 0.32
C MET A 17 -4.36 -13.12 -0.96
N PRO A 18 -4.49 -12.31 -2.03
CA PRO A 18 -5.07 -12.79 -3.29
C PRO A 18 -4.28 -13.99 -3.83
N GLY A 19 -5.02 -15.00 -4.24
CA GLY A 19 -4.41 -16.21 -4.78
C GLY A 19 -4.06 -17.26 -3.74
N ALA A 20 -4.17 -16.93 -2.47
CA ALA A 20 -3.90 -17.90 -1.40
C ALA A 20 -5.13 -18.78 -1.19
N GLU A 21 -4.89 -20.08 -0.98
CA GLU A 21 -5.96 -21.05 -0.77
C GLU A 21 -5.88 -21.61 0.63
N LYS A 22 -7.03 -21.62 1.30
CA LYS A 22 -7.13 -22.12 2.68
C LYS A 22 -6.58 -23.55 2.80
N GLU A 23 -6.96 -24.41 1.89
CA GLU A 23 -6.58 -25.82 1.95
C GLU A 23 -5.07 -26.01 1.91
N GLU A 24 -4.40 -25.28 1.03
CA GLU A 24 -2.94 -25.37 0.92
C GLU A 24 -2.26 -24.88 2.19
N ILE A 25 -2.74 -23.78 2.72
CA ILE A 25 -2.15 -23.18 3.92
C ILE A 25 -2.29 -24.11 5.11
N VAL A 26 -3.51 -24.60 5.34
CA VAL A 26 -3.77 -25.49 6.46
C VAL A 26 -2.98 -26.78 6.33
N LEU A 27 -2.90 -27.32 5.12
CA LEU A 27 -2.15 -28.55 4.86
C LEU A 27 -0.67 -28.34 5.19
N GLN A 28 -0.12 -27.19 4.81
CA GLN A 28 1.27 -26.87 5.08
C GLN A 28 1.56 -26.78 6.58
N PHE A 29 0.68 -26.11 7.33
CA PHE A 29 0.91 -25.91 8.76
C PHE A 29 0.60 -27.14 9.61
N THR A 30 -0.03 -28.16 9.02
CA THR A 30 -0.31 -29.42 9.70
C THR A 30 0.55 -30.56 9.18
N ASN A 31 1.58 -30.24 8.38
CA ASN A 31 2.47 -31.22 7.75
C ASN A 31 1.71 -32.28 6.97
N GLY A 32 0.68 -31.87 6.25
CA GLY A 32 -0.10 -32.75 5.40
C GLY A 32 -1.20 -33.52 6.12
N ARG A 33 -1.44 -33.21 7.40
CA ARG A 33 -2.40 -34.00 8.19
C ARG A 33 -3.86 -33.68 7.86
N THR A 34 -4.17 -32.40 7.59
CA THR A 34 -5.54 -32.01 7.33
C THR A 34 -5.60 -30.70 6.55
N THR A 35 -6.74 -30.46 5.88
CA THR A 35 -7.04 -29.20 5.22
C THR A 35 -8.12 -28.43 5.97
N HIS A 36 -8.57 -28.94 7.12
CA HIS A 36 -9.67 -28.36 7.89
C HIS A 36 -9.17 -27.58 9.08
N LEU A 37 -9.62 -26.31 9.19
CA LEU A 37 -9.23 -25.44 10.31
C LEU A 37 -9.56 -26.07 11.66
N HIS A 38 -10.73 -26.67 11.78
CA HIS A 38 -11.18 -27.20 13.08
C HIS A 38 -10.37 -28.42 13.54
N LEU A 39 -9.59 -29.03 12.66
CA LEU A 39 -8.73 -30.15 13.02
C LEU A 39 -7.31 -29.73 13.34
N MET A 40 -7.00 -28.45 13.23
CA MET A 40 -5.70 -27.93 13.64
C MET A 40 -5.62 -27.87 15.16
N THR A 41 -4.42 -28.08 15.70
CA THR A 41 -4.19 -27.82 17.11
C THR A 41 -4.11 -26.30 17.32
N ALA A 42 -4.31 -25.88 18.57
CA ALA A 42 -4.19 -24.46 18.91
C ALA A 42 -2.81 -23.91 18.52
N ASP A 43 -1.78 -24.71 18.74
CA ASP A 43 -0.42 -24.30 18.43
C ASP A 43 -0.20 -24.15 16.93
N GLU A 44 -0.71 -25.09 16.14
CA GLU A 44 -0.64 -25.00 14.68
C GLU A 44 -1.35 -23.75 14.18
N TYR A 45 -2.52 -23.49 14.70
CA TYR A 45 -3.32 -22.33 14.32
C TYR A 45 -2.58 -21.03 14.67
N ASP A 46 -2.05 -20.92 15.88
CA ASP A 46 -1.31 -19.73 16.33
C ASP A 46 -0.10 -19.46 15.46
N ARG A 47 0.65 -20.49 15.11
CA ARG A 47 1.83 -20.35 14.25
C ARG A 47 1.42 -19.90 12.85
N MET A 48 0.33 -20.47 12.35
CA MET A 48 -0.19 -20.10 11.04
C MET A 48 -0.61 -18.63 11.02
N VAL A 49 -1.43 -18.22 12.00
CA VAL A 49 -1.92 -16.85 12.04
C VAL A 49 -0.77 -15.86 12.19
N ARG A 50 0.21 -16.15 13.01
CA ARG A 50 1.37 -15.26 13.17
C ARG A 50 2.16 -15.12 11.88
N MET A 51 2.37 -16.23 11.17
CA MET A 51 3.11 -16.16 9.91
C MET A 51 2.34 -15.39 8.85
N LEU A 52 1.03 -15.66 8.73
CA LEU A 52 0.20 -14.95 7.76
C LEU A 52 0.12 -13.46 8.09
N ASP A 53 0.02 -13.12 9.38
CA ASP A 53 0.00 -11.73 9.80
C ASP A 53 1.28 -11.01 9.39
N GLY A 54 2.42 -11.68 9.53
CA GLY A 54 3.70 -11.14 9.11
C GLY A 54 3.77 -10.93 7.60
N ILE A 55 3.26 -11.88 6.83
CA ILE A 55 3.23 -11.78 5.37
C ILE A 55 2.37 -10.61 4.93
N VAL A 56 1.15 -10.50 5.49
CA VAL A 56 0.23 -9.42 5.14
C VAL A 56 0.83 -8.07 5.53
N ALA A 57 1.42 -7.97 6.71
CA ALA A 57 2.05 -6.73 7.16
C ALA A 57 3.21 -6.34 6.26
N ASN A 58 4.01 -7.32 5.83
CA ASN A 58 5.12 -7.05 4.92
C ASN A 58 4.60 -6.59 3.55
N ASP A 59 3.56 -7.25 3.04
CA ASP A 59 2.97 -6.86 1.76
C ASP A 59 2.41 -5.44 1.82
N ARG A 60 1.81 -5.07 2.94
CA ARG A 60 1.31 -3.71 3.14
C ARG A 60 2.43 -2.69 3.13
N ARG A 61 3.55 -3.00 3.76
CA ARG A 61 4.72 -2.10 3.75
C ARG A 61 5.30 -1.95 2.35
N VAL A 62 5.37 -3.05 1.61
CA VAL A 62 5.87 -3.03 0.24
C VAL A 62 4.94 -2.21 -0.64
N GLU A 63 3.63 -2.43 -0.49
CA GLU A 63 2.63 -1.69 -1.26
C GLU A 63 2.66 -0.20 -0.92
N LEU A 64 2.78 0.13 0.37
CA LEU A 64 2.84 1.51 0.81
C LEU A 64 4.06 2.22 0.19
N ARG A 65 5.22 1.58 0.21
CA ARG A 65 6.44 2.13 -0.39
C ARG A 65 6.25 2.36 -1.88
N LYS A 66 5.64 1.38 -2.55
CA LYS A 66 5.36 1.49 -3.98
C LYS A 66 4.45 2.67 -4.28
N ARG A 67 3.38 2.82 -3.51
CA ARG A 67 2.43 3.91 -3.69
C ARG A 67 3.07 5.25 -3.42
N ARG A 68 3.91 5.34 -2.40
CA ARG A 68 4.64 6.57 -2.10
C ARG A 68 5.57 6.96 -3.24
N ARG A 69 6.26 5.98 -3.80
CA ARG A 69 7.18 6.24 -4.92
C ARG A 69 6.43 6.76 -6.14
N ILE A 70 5.28 6.17 -6.44
CA ILE A 70 4.45 6.62 -7.56
C ILE A 70 4.01 8.06 -7.34
N CYS A 71 3.53 8.39 -6.15
CA CYS A 71 3.07 9.73 -5.85
C CYS A 71 4.20 10.75 -5.86
N LEU A 72 5.37 10.39 -5.35
CA LEU A 72 6.53 11.29 -5.38
C LEU A 72 6.93 11.61 -6.81
N LYS A 73 6.91 10.61 -7.67
CA LYS A 73 7.21 10.84 -9.08
C LYS A 73 6.21 11.81 -9.72
N LEU A 74 4.93 11.59 -9.43
CA LEU A 74 3.89 12.47 -9.96
C LEU A 74 4.03 13.91 -9.42
N LEU A 75 4.33 14.03 -8.12
CA LEU A 75 4.56 15.34 -7.52
C LEU A 75 5.72 16.05 -8.20
N GLN A 76 6.80 15.33 -8.46
CA GLN A 76 7.94 15.88 -9.15
C GLN A 76 7.56 16.34 -10.56
N GLU A 77 6.74 15.57 -11.25
CA GLU A 77 6.32 15.89 -12.62
C GLU A 77 5.44 17.12 -12.68
N ILE A 78 4.71 17.44 -11.61
CA ILE A 78 3.90 18.66 -11.58
C ILE A 78 4.63 19.84 -10.97
N GLY A 79 5.92 19.66 -10.61
CA GLY A 79 6.77 20.77 -10.19
C GLY A 79 6.97 20.92 -8.69
N VAL A 80 6.55 19.96 -7.90
CA VAL A 80 6.83 20.00 -6.46
C VAL A 80 8.24 19.47 -6.22
N ASP A 81 9.01 20.18 -5.41
CA ASP A 81 10.37 19.76 -5.09
C ASP A 81 10.32 18.61 -4.10
N THR A 82 10.50 17.39 -4.61
CA THR A 82 10.42 16.18 -3.77
C THR A 82 11.68 15.94 -2.94
N GLY A 83 12.71 16.75 -3.13
CA GLY A 83 13.89 16.73 -2.26
C GLY A 83 13.68 17.52 -0.98
N ASP A 84 12.58 18.23 -0.87
CA ASP A 84 12.25 19.06 0.30
C ASP A 84 10.96 18.55 0.91
N TRP A 85 11.09 17.80 2.01
CA TRP A 85 9.91 17.22 2.68
C TRP A 85 8.92 18.27 3.19
N THR A 86 9.41 19.43 3.57
CA THR A 86 8.52 20.52 3.98
C THR A 86 7.58 20.91 2.85
N ARG A 87 8.11 21.01 1.64
CA ARG A 87 7.29 21.36 0.48
C ARG A 87 6.34 20.25 0.09
N VAL A 88 6.79 18.99 0.13
CA VAL A 88 5.94 17.85 -0.15
C VAL A 88 4.78 17.80 0.84
N ASN A 89 5.09 17.93 2.12
CA ASN A 89 4.06 17.87 3.16
C ASN A 89 3.10 19.03 3.07
N ALA A 90 3.60 20.24 2.79
CA ALA A 90 2.75 21.41 2.66
C ALA A 90 1.78 21.27 1.47
N TYR A 91 2.28 20.74 0.37
CA TYR A 91 1.44 20.54 -0.81
C TYR A 91 0.33 19.53 -0.51
N CYS A 92 0.68 18.40 0.11
CA CYS A 92 -0.29 17.35 0.41
C CYS A 92 -1.26 17.74 1.51
N ALA A 93 -0.87 18.62 2.43
CA ALA A 93 -1.73 19.08 3.52
C ALA A 93 -2.88 19.94 3.02
N ASN A 94 -2.78 20.51 1.84
CA ASN A 94 -3.86 21.27 1.23
C ASN A 94 -5.10 20.38 1.12
N ALA A 95 -6.25 20.90 1.61
CA ALA A 95 -7.49 20.13 1.63
C ALA A 95 -7.92 19.68 0.23
N ARG A 96 -7.54 20.43 -0.80
CA ARG A 96 -7.88 20.05 -2.18
C ARG A 96 -6.99 18.93 -2.71
N ILE A 97 -5.89 18.63 -2.04
CA ILE A 97 -4.96 17.58 -2.45
C ILE A 97 -5.20 16.33 -1.59
N ALA A 98 -4.71 16.30 -0.39
CA ALA A 98 -4.88 15.13 0.48
C ALA A 98 -5.37 15.49 1.87
N GLY A 99 -5.21 16.75 2.27
CA GLY A 99 -5.65 17.22 3.56
C GLY A 99 -4.80 16.75 4.73
N ARG A 100 -3.62 16.17 4.45
CA ARG A 100 -2.70 15.71 5.50
C ARG A 100 -1.29 15.61 4.94
N ALA A 101 -0.31 15.56 5.84
CA ALA A 101 1.08 15.43 5.44
C ALA A 101 1.31 14.12 4.69
N PHE A 102 2.23 14.14 3.76
CA PHE A 102 2.48 12.99 2.88
C PHE A 102 2.75 11.71 3.66
N GLY A 103 3.57 11.79 4.69
CA GLY A 103 3.91 10.62 5.50
C GLY A 103 2.76 10.01 6.27
N GLU A 104 1.65 10.75 6.40
CA GLU A 104 0.47 10.30 7.13
C GLU A 104 -0.60 9.68 6.22
N ILE A 105 -0.36 9.66 4.91
CA ILE A 105 -1.35 9.17 3.96
C ILE A 105 -1.28 7.64 3.90
N SER A 106 -2.43 6.98 4.01
CA SER A 106 -2.51 5.53 3.89
C SER A 106 -2.31 5.09 2.45
N ALA A 107 -2.11 3.78 2.24
CA ALA A 107 -1.97 3.24 0.89
C ALA A 107 -3.20 3.56 0.03
N GLU A 108 -4.40 3.47 0.61
CA GLU A 108 -5.63 3.82 -0.10
C GLU A 108 -5.67 5.30 -0.43
N GLY A 109 -5.26 6.12 0.53
CA GLY A 109 -5.17 7.57 0.32
C GLY A 109 -4.18 7.91 -0.77
N LEU A 110 -3.06 7.19 -0.84
CA LEU A 110 -2.06 7.41 -1.88
C LEU A 110 -2.57 7.01 -3.26
N LYS A 111 -3.40 5.97 -3.35
CA LYS A 111 -4.05 5.62 -4.61
C LYS A 111 -4.93 6.77 -5.10
N ALA A 112 -5.75 7.31 -4.21
CA ALA A 112 -6.61 8.44 -4.54
C ALA A 112 -5.79 9.66 -4.91
N LEU A 113 -4.70 9.90 -4.17
CA LEU A 113 -3.81 11.02 -4.46
C LEU A 113 -3.19 10.87 -5.85
N ALA A 114 -2.74 9.66 -6.20
CA ALA A 114 -2.14 9.43 -7.52
C ALA A 114 -3.11 9.79 -8.65
N VAL A 115 -4.38 9.41 -8.51
CA VAL A 115 -5.41 9.76 -9.49
C VAL A 115 -5.53 11.28 -9.62
N LYS A 116 -5.60 11.96 -8.48
CA LYS A 116 -5.73 13.42 -8.45
C LYS A 116 -4.51 14.09 -9.07
N LEU A 117 -3.31 13.61 -8.76
CA LEU A 117 -2.08 14.17 -9.30
C LEU A 117 -1.98 13.98 -10.81
N ARG A 118 -2.44 12.83 -11.31
CA ARG A 118 -2.48 12.59 -12.75
C ARG A 118 -3.42 13.56 -13.44
N MET A 119 -4.54 13.87 -12.81
CA MET A 119 -5.48 14.85 -13.37
C MET A 119 -4.88 16.25 -13.36
N ILE A 120 -4.19 16.63 -12.29
CA ILE A 120 -3.52 17.92 -12.21
C ILE A 120 -2.45 18.02 -13.30
N LYS A 121 -1.66 16.97 -13.46
CA LYS A 121 -0.62 16.93 -14.49
C LYS A 121 -1.23 17.08 -15.88
N LYS A 122 -2.33 16.41 -16.12
CA LYS A 122 -3.01 16.47 -17.42
C LYS A 122 -3.57 17.84 -17.72
N LYS A 123 -4.02 18.57 -16.69
CA LYS A 123 -4.57 19.90 -16.85
C LYS A 123 -3.52 20.99 -16.99
N ARG A 124 -2.26 20.67 -16.76
CA ARG A 124 -1.16 21.61 -16.94
C ARG A 124 -0.54 21.37 -18.31
N PRO A 125 -0.97 22.10 -19.31
CA PRO A 125 -0.50 21.83 -20.65
C PRO A 125 0.97 22.19 -20.82
N ALA A 126 1.68 21.33 -21.49
CA ALA A 126 3.02 21.59 -21.98
C ALA A 126 3.96 22.29 -21.02
N ARG A 127 3.85 21.97 -19.76
CA ARG A 127 4.73 22.56 -18.77
C ARG A 127 6.14 22.06 -19.00
N PRO A 128 7.13 22.95 -19.14
CA PRO A 128 8.50 22.49 -19.31
C PRO A 128 8.95 21.73 -18.07
N ALA A 129 9.83 20.78 -18.28
CA ALA A 129 10.37 20.02 -17.17
C ALA A 129 11.04 20.99 -16.20
N PRO A 130 10.91 20.75 -14.88
CA PRO A 130 11.50 21.65 -13.90
C PRO A 130 13.00 21.80 -14.05
N ASN A 131 13.63 20.79 -14.56
CA ASN A 131 15.05 20.83 -14.83
C ASN A 131 15.32 20.95 -16.27
N GLY A 132 14.36 21.19 -16.94
CA GLY A 132 14.47 21.12 -18.34
C GLY A 132 15.06 22.27 -18.80
N PRO A 133 15.64 21.97 -19.58
CA PRO A 133 16.26 22.82 -20.31
C PRO A 133 15.47 24.02 -20.59
N THR A 134 14.94 23.54 -19.85
CA THR A 134 14.52 24.16 -20.01
C THR A 134 14.41 24.92 -20.01
N GLY A 135 14.52 24.94 -20.10
CA GLY A 135 14.25 25.41 -20.20
C GLY A 135 13.92 25.74 -20.51
N ALA A 136 13.86 25.82 -20.86
CA ALA A 136 13.34 26.14 -21.08
C ALA A 136 12.67 26.42 -21.15
N ASN A 137 12.38 26.26 -21.16
CA ASN A 137 11.58 26.43 -21.08
C ASN A 137 10.91 26.82 -20.73
N TYR A 138 10.73 26.68 -20.46
CA TYR A 138 10.04 26.93 -19.96
C TYR A 138 9.38 27.51 -19.83
N HIS A 139 9.04 27.56 -19.96
CA HIS A 139 8.44 28.07 -19.81
C HIS A 139 7.99 28.22 -19.20
N GLY A 140 7.99 27.64 -19.12
CA GLY A 140 7.99 27.73 -18.33
C GLY A 140 7.80 27.85 -17.92
#